data_820fc2d313943d7f0fdd6a4028dd7e4c
#
_entry.id   820fc2d313943d7f0fdd6a4028dd7e4c
#
_cell.length_a   1.000
_cell.length_b   1.000
_cell.length_c   1.000
_cell.angle_alpha   90.00
_cell.angle_beta   90.00
_cell.angle_gamma   90.00
#
_symmetry.space_group_name_H-M   'P 1'
#
loop_
_entity.id
_entity.type
_entity.pdbx_description
1 polymer ?
#
loop_
_entity_poly.entity_id
_entity_poly.type
_entity_poly.pdbx_seq_one_letter_code
_entity_poly.pdbx_strand_id
1 'polypeptide(L)'
;MKDRVKTRSKLRCATVEEDGAAAVEFALIVGLLAMLVFGMMEYGLAFWQIQSLRAATREGARVAAVGGDTSQVTNAVVGASAGALPAGFGGISVSGGGCPEPSAGNPIDQSVTVTINNAALPANLQEILTIDIPLLPSITLDPTIEGTFRCEPV
;
A
#
# COMPACT_ATOMS: atom_id res chain seq x y z
N MET A 1 -64.37 34.17 -28.59
CA MET A 1 -62.91 34.41 -28.62
C MET A 1 -62.38 34.23 -27.20
N LYS A 2 -62.46 32.99 -26.61
CA LYS A 2 -62.20 32.72 -25.20
C LYS A 2 -61.81 31.25 -24.89
N ASP A 3 -60.98 30.58 -25.66
CA ASP A 3 -60.57 29.19 -25.43
C ASP A 3 -59.16 28.86 -25.87
N ARG A 4 -58.15 29.73 -25.60
CA ARG A 4 -56.72 29.43 -25.93
C ARG A 4 -55.71 29.60 -24.80
N VAL A 5 -56.11 29.64 -23.54
CA VAL A 5 -55.15 29.88 -22.44
C VAL A 5 -54.94 28.67 -21.54
N LYS A 6 -55.72 27.58 -21.67
CA LYS A 6 -55.72 26.50 -20.65
C LYS A 6 -54.83 25.28 -20.98
N THR A 7 -54.13 25.26 -22.11
CA THR A 7 -53.35 24.06 -22.53
C THR A 7 -51.84 24.15 -22.24
N ARG A 8 -51.34 25.32 -21.81
CA ARG A 8 -49.89 25.47 -21.56
C ARG A 8 -49.40 25.13 -20.16
N SER A 9 -50.29 25.00 -19.18
CA SER A 9 -49.89 24.74 -17.79
C SER A 9 -49.74 23.24 -17.44
N LYS A 10 -50.31 22.34 -18.21
CA LYS A 10 -50.22 20.88 -17.96
C LYS A 10 -48.94 20.22 -18.48
N LEU A 11 -48.27 20.81 -19.46
CA LEU A 11 -47.04 20.25 -20.02
C LEU A 11 -45.79 20.58 -19.21
N ARG A 12 -45.84 21.57 -18.32
CA ARG A 12 -44.72 21.92 -17.44
C ARG A 12 -44.59 21.09 -16.16
N CYS A 13 -45.68 20.42 -15.74
CA CYS A 13 -45.66 19.64 -14.51
C CYS A 13 -45.09 18.23 -14.73
N ALA A 14 -45.23 17.65 -15.94
CA ALA A 14 -44.75 16.31 -16.23
C ALA A 14 -43.22 16.24 -16.39
N THR A 15 -42.60 17.27 -16.95
CA THR A 15 -41.15 17.31 -17.18
C THR A 15 -40.34 17.51 -15.87
N VAL A 16 -40.91 18.14 -14.86
CA VAL A 16 -40.25 18.38 -13.57
C VAL A 16 -40.21 17.11 -12.70
N GLU A 17 -41.21 16.23 -12.82
CA GLU A 17 -41.22 14.96 -12.08
C GLU A 17 -40.24 13.93 -12.68
N GLU A 18 -40.10 13.89 -14.00
CA GLU A 18 -39.17 13.01 -14.69
C GLU A 18 -37.69 13.42 -14.43
N ASP A 19 -37.41 14.72 -14.42
CA ASP A 19 -36.07 15.24 -14.09
C ASP A 19 -35.68 14.92 -12.66
N GLY A 20 -36.60 14.90 -11.70
CA GLY A 20 -36.36 14.52 -10.32
C GLY A 20 -36.06 13.03 -10.16
N ALA A 21 -36.75 12.16 -10.86
CA ALA A 21 -36.52 10.71 -10.83
C ALA A 21 -35.13 10.36 -11.40
N ALA A 22 -34.76 10.93 -12.53
CA ALA A 22 -33.45 10.75 -13.13
C ALA A 22 -32.30 11.25 -12.22
N ALA A 23 -32.52 12.35 -11.49
CA ALA A 23 -31.53 12.87 -10.56
C ALA A 23 -31.29 11.91 -9.36
N VAL A 24 -32.34 11.27 -8.86
CA VAL A 24 -32.22 10.27 -7.77
C VAL A 24 -31.51 9.01 -8.26
N GLU A 25 -31.84 8.52 -9.43
CA GLU A 25 -31.20 7.37 -10.06
C GLU A 25 -29.70 7.64 -10.28
N PHE A 26 -29.35 8.80 -10.81
CA PHE A 26 -27.96 9.23 -10.98
C PHE A 26 -27.22 9.32 -9.63
N ALA A 27 -27.84 9.89 -8.59
CA ALA A 27 -27.24 10.01 -7.26
C ALA A 27 -26.90 8.64 -6.64
N LEU A 28 -27.76 7.63 -6.83
CA LEU A 28 -27.52 6.26 -6.36
C LEU A 28 -26.32 5.62 -7.09
N ILE A 29 -26.26 5.78 -8.40
CA ILE A 29 -25.16 5.23 -9.23
C ILE A 29 -23.84 5.93 -8.88
N VAL A 30 -23.82 7.25 -8.76
CA VAL A 30 -22.63 8.04 -8.41
C VAL A 30 -22.12 7.68 -7.02
N GLY A 31 -23.00 7.44 -6.04
CA GLY A 31 -22.61 7.01 -4.71
C GLY A 31 -21.83 5.68 -4.72
N LEU A 32 -22.36 4.70 -5.45
CA LEU A 32 -21.69 3.39 -5.61
C LEU A 32 -20.36 3.54 -6.36
N LEU A 33 -20.35 4.32 -7.44
CA LEU A 33 -19.13 4.56 -8.23
C LEU A 33 -18.04 5.26 -7.40
N ALA A 34 -18.42 6.27 -6.63
CA ALA A 34 -17.48 6.99 -5.75
C ALA A 34 -16.87 6.06 -4.71
N MET A 35 -17.67 5.21 -4.06
CA MET A 35 -17.18 4.20 -3.10
C MET A 35 -16.14 3.27 -3.74
N LEU A 36 -16.39 2.82 -4.96
CA LEU A 36 -15.47 1.94 -5.69
C LEU A 36 -14.16 2.66 -6.04
N VAL A 37 -14.25 3.92 -6.51
CA VAL A 37 -13.07 4.72 -6.87
C VAL A 37 -12.21 5.01 -5.64
N PHE A 38 -12.79 5.41 -4.51
CA PHE A 38 -12.05 5.63 -3.27
C PHE A 38 -11.41 4.36 -2.75
N GLY A 39 -12.11 3.22 -2.77
CA GLY A 39 -11.54 1.93 -2.38
C GLY A 39 -10.35 1.51 -3.24
N MET A 40 -10.41 1.74 -4.56
CA MET A 40 -9.27 1.50 -5.45
C MET A 40 -8.08 2.41 -5.13
N MET A 41 -8.33 3.68 -4.77
CA MET A 41 -7.28 4.63 -4.42
C MET A 41 -6.57 4.23 -3.12
N GLU A 42 -7.32 3.88 -2.07
CA GLU A 42 -6.76 3.41 -0.79
C GLU A 42 -5.94 2.13 -0.96
N TYR A 43 -6.50 1.13 -1.65
CA TYR A 43 -5.79 -0.10 -1.95
C TYR A 43 -4.51 0.14 -2.76
N GLY A 44 -4.57 1.03 -3.76
CA GLY A 44 -3.41 1.38 -4.57
C GLY A 44 -2.28 2.01 -3.77
N LEU A 45 -2.59 2.89 -2.82
CA LEU A 45 -1.62 3.51 -1.92
C LEU A 45 -0.99 2.46 -0.99
N ALA A 46 -1.78 1.60 -0.37
CA ALA A 46 -1.29 0.52 0.49
C ALA A 46 -0.37 -0.44 -0.28
N PHE A 47 -0.78 -0.84 -1.48
CA PHE A 47 0.00 -1.72 -2.35
C PHE A 47 1.34 -1.09 -2.76
N TRP A 48 1.33 0.19 -3.13
CA TRP A 48 2.56 0.92 -3.48
C TRP A 48 3.54 0.97 -2.31
N GLN A 49 3.06 1.23 -1.09
CA GLN A 49 3.90 1.24 0.11
C GLN A 49 4.53 -0.13 0.40
N ILE A 50 3.74 -1.20 0.32
CA ILE A 50 4.25 -2.57 0.51
C ILE A 50 5.34 -2.89 -0.52
N GLN A 51 5.17 -2.53 -1.78
CA GLN A 51 6.17 -2.77 -2.82
C GLN A 51 7.44 -1.94 -2.61
N SER A 52 7.31 -0.70 -2.16
CA SER A 52 8.43 0.15 -1.80
C SER A 52 9.26 -0.46 -0.65
N LEU A 53 8.61 -0.92 0.40
CA LEU A 53 9.29 -1.57 1.52
C LEU A 53 9.96 -2.91 1.12
N ARG A 54 9.32 -3.70 0.26
CA ARG A 54 9.92 -4.91 -0.30
C ARG A 54 11.15 -4.62 -1.17
N ALA A 55 11.13 -3.53 -1.94
CA ALA A 55 12.30 -3.09 -2.68
C ALA A 55 13.43 -2.67 -1.74
N ALA A 56 13.10 -1.97 -0.67
CA ALA A 56 14.06 -1.55 0.35
C ALA A 56 14.70 -2.74 1.07
N THR A 57 13.93 -3.78 1.44
CA THR A 57 14.49 -5.00 2.06
C THR A 57 15.42 -5.76 1.13
N ARG A 58 15.14 -5.77 -0.17
CA ARG A 58 16.05 -6.38 -1.16
C ARG A 58 17.38 -5.64 -1.26
N GLU A 59 17.37 -4.30 -1.21
CA GLU A 59 18.59 -3.51 -1.17
C GLU A 59 19.38 -3.77 0.11
N GLY A 60 18.71 -3.84 1.27
CA GLY A 60 19.34 -4.25 2.53
C GLY A 60 19.96 -5.64 2.46
N ALA A 61 19.23 -6.61 1.89
CA ALA A 61 19.73 -7.97 1.71
C ALA A 61 20.95 -8.04 0.78
N ARG A 62 20.99 -7.18 -0.26
CA ARG A 62 22.16 -7.05 -1.13
C ARG A 62 23.40 -6.56 -0.36
N VAL A 63 23.23 -5.56 0.52
CA VAL A 63 24.32 -5.05 1.36
C VAL A 63 24.78 -6.12 2.35
N ALA A 64 23.85 -6.84 2.98
CA ALA A 64 24.16 -7.94 3.88
C ALA A 64 24.90 -9.10 3.18
N ALA A 65 24.56 -9.38 1.92
CA ALA A 65 25.15 -10.46 1.11
C ALA A 65 26.64 -10.22 0.77
N VAL A 66 27.08 -8.96 0.74
CA VAL A 66 28.50 -8.58 0.51
C VAL A 66 29.24 -8.27 1.82
N GLY A 67 28.73 -8.75 2.98
CA GLY A 67 29.41 -8.62 4.28
C GLY A 67 29.16 -7.29 4.98
N GLY A 68 28.14 -6.53 4.60
CA GLY A 68 27.74 -5.31 5.29
C GLY A 68 27.28 -5.60 6.73
N ASP A 69 27.66 -4.75 7.67
CA ASP A 69 27.22 -4.85 9.06
C ASP A 69 25.75 -4.42 9.22
N THR A 70 25.15 -4.72 10.37
CA THR A 70 23.74 -4.43 10.66
C THR A 70 23.39 -2.94 10.50
N SER A 71 24.32 -2.04 10.77
CA SER A 71 24.10 -0.59 10.65
C SER A 71 24.07 -0.17 9.18
N GLN A 72 24.93 -0.72 8.37
CA GLN A 72 24.97 -0.50 6.91
C GLN A 72 23.71 -1.06 6.25
N VAL A 73 23.28 -2.26 6.64
CA VAL A 73 22.01 -2.87 6.17
C VAL A 73 20.82 -1.98 6.54
N THR A 74 20.73 -1.55 7.80
CA THR A 74 19.65 -0.67 8.24
C THR A 74 19.62 0.65 7.47
N ASN A 75 20.78 1.27 7.27
CA ASN A 75 20.88 2.51 6.51
C ASN A 75 20.49 2.31 5.03
N ALA A 76 20.85 1.19 4.44
CA ALA A 76 20.46 0.85 3.06
C ALA A 76 18.95 0.67 2.95
N VAL A 77 18.31 -0.06 3.87
CA VAL A 77 16.85 -0.24 3.89
C VAL A 77 16.13 1.10 4.07
N VAL A 78 16.56 1.91 5.06
CA VAL A 78 15.96 3.23 5.31
C VAL A 78 16.14 4.14 4.10
N GLY A 79 17.34 4.19 3.52
CA GLY A 79 17.62 5.01 2.33
C GLY A 79 16.79 4.61 1.11
N ALA A 80 16.58 3.31 0.90
CA ALA A 80 15.79 2.79 -0.22
C ALA A 80 14.28 2.84 0.01
N SER A 81 13.80 3.12 1.23
CA SER A 81 12.37 3.16 1.58
C SER A 81 11.61 4.39 1.06
N ALA A 82 12.26 5.27 0.29
CA ALA A 82 11.69 6.52 -0.25
C ALA A 82 11.05 7.42 0.83
N GLY A 83 11.63 7.44 2.03
CA GLY A 83 11.14 8.24 3.16
C GLY A 83 10.02 7.58 3.97
N ALA A 84 9.64 6.35 3.66
CA ALA A 84 8.63 5.62 4.41
C ALA A 84 9.11 5.25 5.82
N LEU A 85 10.40 4.95 5.98
CA LEU A 85 10.99 4.61 7.27
C LEU A 85 11.82 5.78 7.81
N PRO A 86 11.70 6.11 9.12
CA PRO A 86 12.51 7.16 9.74
C PRO A 86 13.98 6.73 9.87
N ALA A 87 14.87 7.71 9.93
CA ALA A 87 16.28 7.46 10.23
C ALA A 87 16.43 6.73 11.58
N GLY A 88 17.27 5.70 11.62
CA GLY A 88 17.46 4.88 12.82
C GLY A 88 16.32 3.90 13.14
N PHE A 89 15.47 3.58 12.15
CA PHE A 89 14.40 2.59 12.33
C PHE A 89 14.96 1.24 12.80
N GLY A 90 14.52 0.80 14.00
CA GLY A 90 15.04 -0.41 14.66
C GLY A 90 14.26 -1.70 14.38
N GLY A 91 13.21 -1.65 13.55
CA GLY A 91 12.33 -2.79 13.25
C GLY A 91 12.86 -3.72 12.14
N ILE A 92 14.17 -3.72 11.86
CA ILE A 92 14.81 -4.53 10.83
C ILE A 92 15.54 -5.69 11.48
N SER A 93 15.29 -6.89 11.01
CA SER A 93 16.02 -8.09 11.42
C SER A 93 16.75 -8.71 10.22
N VAL A 94 17.97 -9.16 10.45
CA VAL A 94 18.79 -9.86 9.47
C VAL A 94 18.93 -11.30 9.91
N SER A 95 18.40 -12.25 9.16
CA SER A 95 18.57 -13.67 9.46
C SER A 95 19.89 -14.18 8.90
N GLY A 96 20.53 -15.09 9.64
CA GLY A 96 21.80 -15.69 9.25
C GLY A 96 23.04 -14.94 9.72
N GLY A 97 22.89 -13.83 10.45
CA GLY A 97 24.06 -13.09 11.01
C GLY A 97 24.94 -12.40 9.95
N GLY A 98 24.42 -12.18 8.76
CA GLY A 98 25.19 -11.80 7.57
C GLY A 98 25.75 -13.03 6.85
N CYS A 99 26.40 -12.82 5.72
CA CYS A 99 27.09 -13.90 5.04
C CYS A 99 28.41 -14.19 5.79
N PRO A 100 28.62 -15.43 6.22
CA PRO A 100 29.87 -15.77 6.88
C PRO A 100 31.05 -15.66 5.90
N GLU A 101 32.20 -15.25 6.45
CA GLU A 101 33.47 -15.29 5.70
C GLU A 101 33.66 -16.66 5.04
N PRO A 102 34.17 -16.74 3.82
CA PRO A 102 34.41 -18.00 3.16
C PRO A 102 35.50 -18.80 3.87
N SER A 103 35.06 -19.65 4.81
CA SER A 103 35.94 -20.64 5.45
C SER A 103 35.81 -21.98 4.74
N ALA A 104 36.92 -22.72 4.66
CA ALA A 104 36.98 -24.04 4.03
C ALA A 104 35.92 -24.97 4.70
N GLY A 105 34.84 -25.27 3.99
CA GLY A 105 33.74 -26.12 4.46
C GLY A 105 32.37 -25.44 4.59
N ASN A 106 32.27 -24.14 4.34
CA ASN A 106 30.98 -23.47 4.36
C ASN A 106 30.27 -23.61 2.99
N PRO A 107 29.03 -24.14 2.96
CA PRO A 107 28.34 -24.34 1.67
C PRO A 107 28.07 -22.98 1.00
N ILE A 108 28.40 -22.89 -0.28
CA ILE A 108 28.22 -21.73 -1.17
C ILE A 108 26.74 -21.37 -1.37
N ASP A 109 25.82 -22.08 -0.72
CA ASP A 109 24.37 -21.98 -0.90
C ASP A 109 23.65 -21.33 0.30
N GLN A 110 24.32 -20.37 0.96
CA GLN A 110 23.71 -19.61 2.04
C GLN A 110 23.01 -18.36 1.48
N SER A 111 21.88 -18.04 2.06
CA SER A 111 21.14 -16.83 1.77
C SER A 111 20.92 -16.02 3.04
N VAL A 112 21.00 -14.72 2.91
CA VAL A 112 20.65 -13.77 3.95
C VAL A 112 19.26 -13.21 3.67
N THR A 113 18.42 -13.13 4.69
CA THR A 113 17.09 -12.55 4.59
C THR A 113 17.00 -11.36 5.52
N VAL A 114 16.57 -10.23 4.98
CA VAL A 114 16.26 -9.01 5.72
C VAL A 114 14.75 -8.89 5.82
N THR A 115 14.25 -8.78 7.04
CA THR A 115 12.81 -8.69 7.32
C THR A 115 12.50 -7.40 8.07
N ILE A 116 11.43 -6.71 7.68
CA ILE A 116 10.87 -5.60 8.43
C ILE A 116 9.73 -6.14 9.30
N ASN A 117 9.80 -5.84 10.60
CA ASN A 117 8.74 -6.17 11.54
C ASN A 117 7.57 -5.19 11.39
N ASN A 118 6.41 -5.67 10.97
CA ASN A 118 5.22 -4.86 10.77
C ASN A 118 4.74 -4.16 12.05
N ALA A 119 4.89 -4.81 13.21
CA ALA A 119 4.53 -4.22 14.49
C ALA A 119 5.43 -3.03 14.89
N ALA A 120 6.63 -2.91 14.31
CA ALA A 120 7.54 -1.80 14.54
C ALA A 120 7.36 -0.65 13.54
N LEU A 121 6.51 -0.80 12.51
CA LEU A 121 6.27 0.24 11.52
C LEU A 121 5.74 1.52 12.16
N PRO A 122 6.12 2.70 11.65
CA PRO A 122 5.56 3.97 12.09
C PRO A 122 4.02 4.00 11.95
N ALA A 123 3.34 4.71 12.84
CA ALA A 123 1.88 4.77 12.88
C ALA A 123 1.24 5.19 11.54
N ASN A 124 1.86 6.12 10.82
CA ASN A 124 1.40 6.55 9.50
C ASN A 124 1.42 5.41 8.45
N LEU A 125 2.36 4.48 8.54
CA LEU A 125 2.40 3.30 7.65
C LEU A 125 1.38 2.24 8.09
N GLN A 126 1.20 2.05 9.40
CA GLN A 126 0.18 1.15 9.92
C GLN A 126 -1.23 1.62 9.54
N GLU A 127 -1.48 2.93 9.55
CA GLU A 127 -2.73 3.53 9.09
C GLU A 127 -2.98 3.28 7.59
N ILE A 128 -1.97 3.43 6.74
CA ILE A 128 -2.09 3.15 5.29
C ILE A 128 -2.33 1.65 5.01
N LEU A 129 -1.83 0.76 5.88
CA LEU A 129 -2.08 -0.68 5.78
C LEU A 129 -3.47 -1.09 6.29
N THR A 130 -4.21 -0.16 6.88
CA THR A 130 -5.60 -0.37 7.32
C THR A 130 -6.54 0.28 6.31
N ILE A 131 -7.32 -0.53 5.61
CA ILE A 131 -8.27 -0.06 4.60
C ILE A 131 -9.63 0.13 5.28
N ASP A 132 -10.08 1.39 5.35
CA ASP A 132 -11.37 1.78 5.91
C ASP A 132 -12.34 2.17 4.79
N ILE A 133 -13.19 1.24 4.39
CA ILE A 133 -14.23 1.51 3.40
C ILE A 133 -15.54 1.83 4.15
N PRO A 134 -16.22 2.96 3.88
CA PRO A 134 -17.50 3.27 4.49
C PRO A 134 -18.49 2.11 4.35
N LEU A 135 -19.18 1.75 5.43
CA LEU A 135 -20.16 0.65 5.53
C LEU A 135 -19.56 -0.77 5.55
N LEU A 136 -18.24 -0.95 5.48
CA LEU A 136 -17.56 -2.23 5.63
C LEU A 136 -16.67 -2.22 6.87
N PRO A 137 -16.38 -3.40 7.47
CA PRO A 137 -15.39 -3.48 8.53
C PRO A 137 -13.99 -3.11 7.99
N SER A 138 -13.18 -2.45 8.83
CA SER A 138 -11.78 -2.16 8.50
C SER A 138 -10.99 -3.45 8.25
N ILE A 139 -10.17 -3.45 7.22
CA ILE A 139 -9.31 -4.57 6.86
C ILE A 139 -7.86 -4.14 7.07
N THR A 140 -7.18 -4.77 8.03
CA THR A 140 -5.74 -4.55 8.25
C THR A 140 -4.94 -5.54 7.39
N LEU A 141 -4.08 -5.02 6.54
CA LEU A 141 -3.12 -5.81 5.77
C LEU A 141 -1.91 -6.10 6.65
N ASP A 142 -1.54 -7.38 6.78
CA ASP A 142 -0.33 -7.82 7.48
C ASP A 142 0.62 -8.54 6.50
N PRO A 143 1.25 -7.77 5.59
CA PRO A 143 2.13 -8.34 4.58
C PRO A 143 3.46 -8.76 5.19
N THR A 144 3.99 -9.91 4.79
CA THR A 144 5.39 -10.24 5.04
C THR A 144 6.27 -9.35 4.17
N ILE A 145 7.12 -8.53 4.81
CA ILE A 145 8.03 -7.60 4.15
C ILE A 145 9.44 -8.14 4.34
N GLU A 146 9.92 -8.90 3.36
CA GLU A 146 11.22 -9.55 3.38
C GLU A 146 11.93 -9.44 2.05
N GLY A 147 13.25 -9.42 2.09
CA GLY A 147 14.13 -9.48 0.94
C GLY A 147 15.22 -10.51 1.20
N THR A 148 15.38 -11.45 0.29
CA THR A 148 16.40 -12.51 0.40
C THR A 148 17.41 -12.35 -0.73
N PHE A 149 18.68 -12.51 -0.38
CA PHE A 149 19.79 -12.50 -1.32
C PHE A 149 20.73 -13.68 -1.04
N ARG A 150 21.30 -14.27 -2.08
CA ARG A 150 22.29 -15.33 -1.93
C ARG A 150 23.64 -14.71 -1.58
N CYS A 151 24.39 -15.33 -0.65
CA CYS A 151 25.72 -14.90 -0.30
C CYS A 151 26.66 -15.10 -1.48
N GLU A 152 27.42 -14.07 -1.83
CA GLU A 152 28.45 -14.17 -2.86
C GLU A 152 29.80 -14.53 -2.16
N PRO A 153 30.54 -15.48 -2.70
CA PRO A 153 31.91 -15.73 -2.22
C PRO A 153 32.78 -14.51 -2.55
N VAL A 154 33.35 -13.88 -1.56
CA VAL A 154 34.34 -12.79 -1.71
C VAL A 154 35.70 -13.39 -2.00
#